data_911981eb4bc2cd76725377bcc7085685
#
_entry.id   911981eb4bc2cd76725377bcc7085685
#
_cell.length_a   1.000
_cell.length_b   1.000
_cell.length_c   1.000
_cell.angle_alpha   90.00
_cell.angle_beta   90.00
_cell.angle_gamma   90.00
#
_symmetry.space_group_name_H-M   'P 1'
#
loop_
_entity.id
_entity.type
_entity.pdbx_description
1 polymer ?
#
loop_
_entity_poly.entity_id
_entity_poly.type
_entity_poly.pdbx_seq_one_letter_code
_entity_poly.pdbx_strand_id
1 'polypeptide(L)'
;MKQYDIRLAKVPQPPKDCTGEPVMLTDATIQERLDKVLQGMKNRGLEQLVVYGDAEHCGNFQYLMGYFTRFEEALLVLDANGTAHFVLGNENLNKASKARIPGQAVHVSLFSLPNQPNRADKTLRALLEEAGIAPGRRIGITGWKHFTSPVENNEKLFDIPAFILDAIRAVTGGDENLFNAGDLFLGEGGARTTNNANEIAHYEYGAALASDGVLDAMDLLAPGVAETALGAQLNRQGQHNSIVTIAASGPRFIKGNMFPTQNTVKVGDTISLTVGYPGGSSSRAAYAVRDASELPQGAQDYVEKVAAPYFAAYTRWLEEIHVGMTGGEMFDKIEEILPRAVYGWSLCPGHLVAEEEWLCS
;
A
#
# COMPACT_ATOMS: atom_id res chain seq x y z
N MET A 1 14.28 -30.66 8.16
CA MET A 1 14.18 -29.22 8.38
C MET A 1 15.59 -28.64 8.37
N LYS A 2 15.84 -27.56 7.59
CA LYS A 2 17.14 -26.88 7.59
C LYS A 2 17.33 -26.19 8.94
N GLN A 3 18.40 -26.51 9.66
CA GLN A 3 18.69 -25.91 10.94
C GLN A 3 19.61 -24.73 10.72
N TYR A 4 19.24 -23.56 11.26
CA TYR A 4 20.06 -22.34 11.21
C TYR A 4 20.85 -22.20 12.50
N ASP A 5 22.16 -21.92 12.36
CA ASP A 5 23.04 -21.55 13.49
C ASP A 5 23.13 -20.02 13.54
N ILE A 6 22.22 -19.40 14.28
CA ILE A 6 22.15 -17.95 14.42
C ILE A 6 22.94 -17.51 15.64
N ARG A 7 23.85 -16.54 15.46
CA ARG A 7 24.71 -16.00 16.52
C ARG A 7 24.66 -14.48 16.53
N LEU A 8 24.61 -13.88 17.68
CA LEU A 8 24.80 -12.44 17.84
C LEU A 8 26.29 -12.12 17.62
N ALA A 9 26.58 -11.25 16.66
CA ALA A 9 27.94 -10.81 16.35
C ALA A 9 27.95 -9.33 15.98
N LYS A 10 29.07 -8.65 16.18
CA LYS A 10 29.29 -7.32 15.67
C LYS A 10 29.62 -7.42 14.17
N VAL A 11 28.75 -6.89 13.33
CA VAL A 11 28.91 -6.87 11.88
C VAL A 11 28.90 -5.43 11.37
N PRO A 12 29.53 -5.16 10.21
CA PRO A 12 29.40 -3.84 9.57
C PRO A 12 27.95 -3.59 9.17
N GLN A 13 27.54 -2.33 9.23
CA GLN A 13 26.24 -1.93 8.70
C GLN A 13 26.20 -2.23 7.19
N PRO A 14 25.04 -2.66 6.65
CA PRO A 14 24.86 -2.76 5.21
C PRO A 14 25.12 -1.41 4.53
N PRO A 15 25.61 -1.41 3.28
CA PRO A 15 25.76 -0.18 2.52
C PRO A 15 24.40 0.48 2.30
N LYS A 16 24.40 1.81 2.20
CA LYS A 16 23.20 2.57 1.80
C LYS A 16 23.11 2.57 0.29
N ASP A 17 21.96 2.24 -0.23
CA ASP A 17 21.76 1.99 -1.66
C ASP A 17 21.06 3.13 -2.40
N CYS A 18 20.38 4.05 -1.68
CA CYS A 18 19.68 5.17 -2.30
C CYS A 18 20.63 6.30 -2.67
N THR A 19 21.39 6.10 -3.74
CA THR A 19 22.34 7.07 -4.29
C THR A 19 21.81 7.83 -5.51
N GLY A 20 20.63 7.40 -6.01
CA GLY A 20 20.03 7.90 -7.23
C GLY A 20 18.99 9.02 -7.01
N GLU A 21 18.39 9.41 -8.12
CA GLU A 21 17.24 10.30 -8.18
C GLU A 21 15.93 9.49 -8.32
N PRO A 22 14.77 10.07 -7.96
CA PRO A 22 13.48 9.43 -8.20
C PRO A 22 13.32 9.02 -9.67
N VAL A 23 13.02 7.75 -9.90
CA VAL A 23 12.77 7.24 -11.26
C VAL A 23 11.29 7.48 -11.61
N MET A 24 11.04 8.27 -12.64
CA MET A 24 9.69 8.56 -13.10
C MET A 24 9.16 7.44 -13.99
N LEU A 25 7.89 7.10 -13.81
CA LEU A 25 7.18 6.22 -14.74
C LEU A 25 7.04 6.89 -16.10
N THR A 26 7.38 6.20 -17.18
CA THR A 26 7.28 6.71 -18.55
C THR A 26 5.85 6.64 -19.08
N ASP A 27 5.53 7.42 -20.13
CA ASP A 27 4.22 7.32 -20.79
C ASP A 27 4.00 5.94 -21.42
N ALA A 28 5.08 5.31 -21.90
CA ALA A 28 5.01 3.93 -22.42
C ALA A 28 4.61 2.93 -21.32
N THR A 29 5.15 3.09 -20.10
CA THR A 29 4.75 2.26 -18.95
C THR A 29 3.27 2.48 -18.58
N ILE A 30 2.80 3.71 -18.57
CA ILE A 30 1.38 4.00 -18.30
C ILE A 30 0.47 3.42 -19.40
N GLN A 31 0.89 3.48 -20.65
CA GLN A 31 0.13 2.86 -21.75
C GLN A 31 0.08 1.33 -21.59
N GLU A 32 1.20 0.70 -21.22
CA GLU A 32 1.24 -0.75 -20.93
C GLU A 32 0.29 -1.12 -19.78
N ARG A 33 0.23 -0.29 -18.72
CA ARG A 33 -0.70 -0.46 -17.61
C ARG A 33 -2.17 -0.42 -18.08
N LEU A 34 -2.50 0.58 -18.90
CA LEU A 34 -3.83 0.71 -19.48
C LEU A 34 -4.18 -0.51 -20.35
N ASP A 35 -3.26 -0.94 -21.19
CA ASP A 35 -3.45 -2.10 -22.09
C ASP A 35 -3.69 -3.40 -21.29
N LYS A 36 -2.97 -3.61 -20.17
CA LYS A 36 -3.20 -4.74 -19.26
C LYS A 36 -4.62 -4.72 -18.69
N VAL A 37 -5.07 -3.56 -18.22
CA VAL A 37 -6.42 -3.42 -17.64
C VAL A 37 -7.50 -3.63 -18.71
N LEU A 38 -7.37 -3.04 -19.90
CA LEU A 38 -8.31 -3.22 -21.01
C LEU A 38 -8.36 -4.69 -21.47
N GLN A 39 -7.22 -5.38 -21.50
CA GLN A 39 -7.18 -6.81 -21.81
C GLN A 39 -7.88 -7.65 -20.72
N GLY A 40 -7.70 -7.30 -19.45
CA GLY A 40 -8.41 -7.93 -18.32
C GLY A 40 -9.92 -7.73 -18.42
N MET A 41 -10.37 -6.50 -18.71
CA MET A 41 -11.79 -6.20 -18.94
C MET A 41 -12.37 -7.07 -20.06
N LYS A 42 -11.65 -7.16 -21.19
CA LYS A 42 -12.05 -8.00 -22.34
C LYS A 42 -12.18 -9.48 -21.94
N ASN A 43 -11.21 -10.01 -21.18
CA ASN A 43 -11.21 -11.40 -20.75
C ASN A 43 -12.41 -11.74 -19.84
N ARG A 44 -12.87 -10.76 -19.03
CA ARG A 44 -14.05 -10.88 -18.17
C ARG A 44 -15.37 -10.46 -18.84
N GLY A 45 -15.33 -9.99 -20.07
CA GLY A 45 -16.49 -9.47 -20.78
C GLY A 45 -17.07 -8.21 -20.13
N LEU A 46 -16.25 -7.41 -19.42
CA LEU A 46 -16.65 -6.13 -18.86
C LEU A 46 -16.66 -5.07 -19.96
N GLU A 47 -17.75 -4.31 -20.03
CA GLU A 47 -17.91 -3.22 -20.99
C GLU A 47 -17.46 -1.87 -20.41
N GLN A 48 -17.55 -1.76 -19.08
CA GLN A 48 -17.10 -0.58 -18.32
C GLN A 48 -16.39 -1.01 -17.03
N LEU A 49 -15.51 -0.15 -16.56
CA LEU A 49 -14.83 -0.27 -15.28
C LEU A 49 -14.92 1.06 -14.52
N VAL A 50 -15.37 1.01 -13.29
CA VAL A 50 -15.35 2.14 -12.34
C VAL A 50 -14.26 1.87 -11.33
N VAL A 51 -13.23 2.73 -11.31
CA VAL A 51 -12.13 2.67 -10.35
C VAL A 51 -12.28 3.82 -9.36
N TYR A 52 -12.45 3.49 -8.10
CA TYR A 52 -12.53 4.45 -7.00
C TYR A 52 -11.15 4.76 -6.43
N GLY A 53 -10.97 5.99 -5.96
CA GLY A 53 -9.80 6.38 -5.17
C GLY A 53 -10.15 7.48 -4.17
N ASP A 54 -9.52 7.39 -3.00
CA ASP A 54 -9.54 8.42 -1.96
C ASP A 54 -8.11 8.71 -1.47
N ALA A 55 -7.96 9.48 -0.39
CA ALA A 55 -6.65 9.90 0.11
C ALA A 55 -5.75 8.75 0.56
N GLU A 56 -6.31 7.62 0.95
CA GLU A 56 -5.58 6.46 1.47
C GLU A 56 -5.67 5.24 0.54
N HIS A 57 -6.83 5.05 -0.11
CA HIS A 57 -7.10 3.88 -0.94
C HIS A 57 -7.13 4.28 -2.43
N CYS A 58 -5.98 4.63 -2.97
CA CYS A 58 -5.88 5.22 -4.30
C CYS A 58 -5.06 4.41 -5.30
N GLY A 59 -4.46 3.28 -4.91
CA GLY A 59 -3.48 2.60 -5.73
C GLY A 59 -3.96 2.15 -7.10
N ASN A 60 -5.16 1.59 -7.22
CA ASN A 60 -5.73 1.20 -8.51
C ASN A 60 -6.04 2.42 -9.40
N PHE A 61 -6.53 3.51 -8.81
CA PHE A 61 -6.75 4.77 -9.52
C PHE A 61 -5.42 5.39 -9.96
N GLN A 62 -4.44 5.52 -9.06
CA GLN A 62 -3.13 6.08 -9.32
C GLN A 62 -2.36 5.28 -10.39
N TYR A 63 -2.49 3.95 -10.38
CA TYR A 63 -1.87 3.06 -11.35
C TYR A 63 -2.17 3.45 -12.80
N LEU A 64 -3.40 3.90 -13.08
CA LEU A 64 -3.83 4.36 -14.40
C LEU A 64 -3.66 5.87 -14.59
N MET A 65 -4.05 6.66 -13.59
CA MET A 65 -4.08 8.13 -13.72
C MET A 65 -2.69 8.77 -13.63
N GLY A 66 -1.72 8.11 -12.97
CA GLY A 66 -0.37 8.62 -12.74
C GLY A 66 -0.28 9.68 -11.62
N TYR A 67 -1.36 9.90 -10.88
CA TYR A 67 -1.41 10.72 -9.68
C TYR A 67 -2.41 10.15 -8.67
N PHE A 68 -2.21 10.45 -7.39
CA PHE A 68 -3.14 10.08 -6.32
C PHE A 68 -4.12 11.22 -6.01
N THR A 69 -5.31 10.85 -5.55
CA THR A 69 -6.28 11.81 -5.02
C THR A 69 -5.79 12.33 -3.67
N ARG A 70 -6.14 13.56 -3.35
CA ARG A 70 -5.89 14.17 -2.05
C ARG A 70 -7.15 14.91 -1.63
N PHE A 71 -7.60 14.70 -0.40
CA PHE A 71 -8.76 15.36 0.24
C PHE A 71 -10.12 14.86 -0.21
N GLU A 72 -10.31 14.50 -1.46
CA GLU A 72 -11.62 14.22 -2.08
C GLU A 72 -11.62 12.83 -2.71
N GLU A 73 -12.80 12.26 -2.84
CA GLU A 73 -13.01 11.07 -3.65
C GLU A 73 -12.81 11.37 -5.15
N ALA A 74 -12.48 10.35 -5.91
CA ALA A 74 -12.47 10.40 -7.35
C ALA A 74 -12.90 9.05 -7.96
N LEU A 75 -13.45 9.11 -9.18
CA LEU A 75 -13.68 7.92 -9.97
C LEU A 75 -13.00 8.07 -11.33
N LEU A 76 -12.46 6.95 -11.82
CA LEU A 76 -12.19 6.75 -13.23
C LEU A 76 -13.29 5.84 -13.78
N VAL A 77 -14.02 6.30 -14.77
CA VAL A 77 -14.94 5.48 -15.57
C VAL A 77 -14.27 5.19 -16.89
N LEU A 78 -13.95 3.92 -17.14
CA LEU A 78 -13.21 3.45 -18.31
C LEU A 78 -14.09 2.51 -19.13
N ASP A 79 -14.32 2.83 -20.38
CA ASP A 79 -14.98 1.94 -21.34
C ASP A 79 -13.98 0.93 -21.92
N ALA A 80 -14.45 -0.24 -22.31
CA ALA A 80 -13.64 -1.30 -22.93
C ALA A 80 -12.95 -0.88 -24.23
N ASN A 81 -13.38 0.21 -24.85
CA ASN A 81 -12.72 0.82 -26.03
C ASN A 81 -11.60 1.81 -25.67
N GLY A 82 -11.32 2.01 -24.36
CA GLY A 82 -10.31 2.93 -23.87
C GLY A 82 -10.78 4.37 -23.63
N THR A 83 -12.05 4.69 -23.88
CA THR A 83 -12.61 6.01 -23.54
C THR A 83 -12.70 6.15 -22.02
N ALA A 84 -12.16 7.24 -21.48
CA ALA A 84 -12.13 7.47 -20.04
C ALA A 84 -12.79 8.78 -19.63
N HIS A 85 -13.51 8.75 -18.49
CA HIS A 85 -14.03 9.92 -17.81
C HIS A 85 -13.50 9.98 -16.39
N PHE A 86 -13.04 11.17 -15.98
CA PHE A 86 -12.48 11.46 -14.68
C PHE A 86 -13.54 12.21 -13.86
N VAL A 87 -14.16 11.53 -12.91
CA VAL A 87 -15.23 12.09 -12.06
C VAL A 87 -14.55 12.66 -10.82
N LEU A 88 -14.49 13.99 -10.71
CA LEU A 88 -13.61 14.69 -9.79
C LEU A 88 -14.35 15.82 -9.06
N GLY A 89 -14.01 16.01 -7.77
CA GLY A 89 -14.41 17.18 -6.98
C GLY A 89 -13.58 18.42 -7.28
N ASN A 90 -13.82 19.50 -6.53
CA ASN A 90 -13.22 20.83 -6.75
C ASN A 90 -11.68 20.81 -6.71
N GLU A 91 -11.11 20.11 -5.72
CA GLU A 91 -9.66 20.12 -5.48
C GLU A 91 -8.90 19.26 -6.51
N ASN A 92 -9.55 18.22 -7.03
CA ASN A 92 -8.95 17.32 -8.00
C ASN A 92 -9.26 17.69 -9.46
N LEU A 93 -10.21 18.60 -9.72
CA LEU A 93 -10.65 18.92 -11.09
C LEU A 93 -9.52 19.39 -12.00
N ASN A 94 -8.62 20.22 -11.48
CA ASN A 94 -7.46 20.71 -12.24
C ASN A 94 -6.43 19.61 -12.55
N LYS A 95 -6.45 18.49 -11.83
CA LYS A 95 -5.57 17.34 -12.07
C LYS A 95 -6.01 16.54 -13.31
N ALA A 96 -7.21 16.73 -13.82
CA ALA A 96 -7.65 16.08 -15.06
C ALA A 96 -6.68 16.34 -16.22
N SER A 97 -6.13 17.57 -16.32
CA SER A 97 -5.13 17.92 -17.33
C SER A 97 -3.75 17.29 -17.09
N LYS A 98 -3.54 16.62 -15.96
CA LYS A 98 -2.31 15.92 -15.56
C LYS A 98 -2.45 14.40 -15.65
N ALA A 99 -3.65 13.91 -15.96
CA ALA A 99 -3.89 12.49 -16.15
C ALA A 99 -2.97 11.95 -17.25
N ARG A 100 -2.38 10.79 -16.98
CA ARG A 100 -1.42 10.14 -17.88
C ARG A 100 -2.11 9.30 -18.97
N ILE A 101 -3.41 9.05 -18.80
CA ILE A 101 -4.27 8.47 -19.85
C ILE A 101 -5.18 9.54 -20.42
N PRO A 102 -5.56 9.45 -21.73
CA PRO A 102 -6.48 10.41 -22.31
C PRO A 102 -7.89 10.24 -21.75
N GLY A 103 -8.59 11.34 -21.50
CA GLY A 103 -9.96 11.31 -21.00
C GLY A 103 -10.57 12.69 -20.82
N GLN A 104 -11.81 12.71 -20.31
CA GLN A 104 -12.56 13.94 -20.07
C GLN A 104 -12.98 14.04 -18.61
N ALA A 105 -12.93 15.26 -18.05
CA ALA A 105 -13.37 15.49 -16.69
C ALA A 105 -14.88 15.65 -16.61
N VAL A 106 -15.47 15.05 -15.58
CA VAL A 106 -16.85 15.30 -15.12
C VAL A 106 -16.74 15.86 -13.70
N HIS A 107 -17.19 17.09 -13.51
CA HIS A 107 -17.13 17.77 -12.21
C HIS A 107 -18.27 17.32 -11.31
N VAL A 108 -17.95 16.84 -10.14
CA VAL A 108 -18.90 16.41 -9.09
C VAL A 108 -18.61 17.15 -7.79
N SER A 109 -19.27 18.25 -7.57
CA SER A 109 -19.12 19.06 -6.35
C SER A 109 -19.50 18.32 -5.04
N LEU A 110 -20.25 17.22 -5.14
CA LEU A 110 -20.55 16.35 -3.99
C LEU A 110 -19.30 15.64 -3.43
N PHE A 111 -18.26 15.45 -4.24
CA PHE A 111 -16.98 14.87 -3.82
C PHE A 111 -16.07 15.88 -3.13
N SER A 112 -16.45 17.16 -3.14
CA SER A 112 -15.65 18.25 -2.60
C SER A 112 -15.68 18.28 -1.07
N LEU A 113 -14.69 18.96 -0.49
CA LEU A 113 -14.60 19.14 0.96
C LEU A 113 -15.88 19.74 1.55
N PRO A 114 -16.22 19.40 2.81
CA PRO A 114 -17.40 19.93 3.48
C PRO A 114 -17.44 21.46 3.49
N ASN A 115 -18.63 22.03 3.40
CA ASN A 115 -18.88 23.48 3.45
C ASN A 115 -18.32 24.32 2.30
N GLN A 116 -17.79 23.70 1.26
CA GLN A 116 -17.49 24.43 0.04
C GLN A 116 -18.80 24.82 -0.68
N PRO A 117 -18.83 25.98 -1.40
CA PRO A 117 -19.98 26.36 -2.17
C PRO A 117 -20.34 25.29 -3.20
N ASN A 118 -21.50 24.69 -3.05
CA ASN A 118 -22.03 23.72 -4.00
C ASN A 118 -23.18 24.36 -4.76
N ARG A 119 -23.00 24.60 -6.06
CA ARG A 119 -24.01 25.13 -6.98
C ARG A 119 -24.38 24.10 -8.04
N ALA A 120 -24.25 22.80 -7.68
CA ALA A 120 -24.63 21.73 -8.60
C ALA A 120 -26.11 21.81 -8.93
N ASP A 121 -26.41 21.72 -10.21
CA ASP A 121 -27.74 21.65 -10.78
C ASP A 121 -28.15 20.23 -11.19
N LYS A 122 -27.22 19.26 -11.06
CA LYS A 122 -27.39 17.87 -11.42
C LYS A 122 -27.16 16.94 -10.23
N THR A 123 -27.91 15.86 -10.20
CA THR A 123 -27.70 14.78 -9.24
C THR A 123 -26.44 14.00 -9.57
N LEU A 124 -25.86 13.30 -8.56
CA LEU A 124 -24.72 12.39 -8.80
C LEU A 124 -25.07 11.34 -9.87
N ARG A 125 -26.28 10.80 -9.86
CA ARG A 125 -26.79 9.90 -10.91
C ARG A 125 -26.63 10.51 -12.29
N ALA A 126 -27.12 11.73 -12.53
CA ALA A 126 -27.04 12.39 -13.84
C ALA A 126 -25.58 12.64 -14.28
N LEU A 127 -24.68 12.97 -13.33
CA LEU A 127 -23.28 13.16 -13.60
C LEU A 127 -22.55 11.85 -13.92
N LEU A 128 -22.96 10.72 -13.31
CA LEU A 128 -22.46 9.40 -13.65
C LEU A 128 -22.95 8.93 -15.04
N GLU A 129 -24.19 9.29 -15.43
CA GLU A 129 -24.67 9.09 -16.80
C GLU A 129 -23.85 9.91 -17.82
N GLU A 130 -23.46 11.15 -17.49
CA GLU A 130 -22.53 11.96 -18.31
C GLU A 130 -21.12 11.34 -18.38
N ALA A 131 -20.67 10.71 -17.30
CA ALA A 131 -19.42 9.95 -17.29
C ALA A 131 -19.49 8.63 -18.07
N GLY A 132 -20.61 8.36 -18.73
CA GLY A 132 -20.79 7.21 -19.62
C GLY A 132 -21.36 5.96 -18.95
N ILE A 133 -21.69 5.98 -17.65
CA ILE A 133 -22.36 4.83 -17.02
C ILE A 133 -23.76 4.70 -17.63
N ALA A 134 -24.11 3.49 -18.07
CA ALA A 134 -25.37 3.25 -18.78
C ALA A 134 -26.04 1.93 -18.34
N PRO A 135 -27.40 1.87 -18.43
CA PRO A 135 -28.14 0.65 -18.14
C PRO A 135 -27.75 -0.49 -19.08
N GLY A 136 -27.85 -1.73 -18.59
CA GLY A 136 -27.64 -2.94 -19.38
C GLY A 136 -26.18 -3.30 -19.66
N ARG A 137 -25.24 -2.43 -19.35
CA ARG A 137 -23.80 -2.72 -19.49
C ARG A 137 -23.28 -3.56 -18.34
N ARG A 138 -22.37 -4.46 -18.63
CA ARG A 138 -21.63 -5.23 -17.63
C ARG A 138 -20.50 -4.38 -17.06
N ILE A 139 -20.63 -3.94 -15.80
CA ILE A 139 -19.76 -2.95 -15.16
C ILE A 139 -18.94 -3.59 -14.05
N GLY A 140 -17.62 -3.48 -14.15
CA GLY A 140 -16.70 -3.77 -13.06
C GLY A 140 -16.60 -2.56 -12.11
N ILE A 141 -16.56 -2.80 -10.80
CA ILE A 141 -16.35 -1.76 -9.77
C ILE A 141 -15.20 -2.22 -8.90
N THR A 142 -14.22 -1.36 -8.69
CA THR A 142 -13.09 -1.63 -7.81
C THR A 142 -12.76 -0.42 -6.94
N GLY A 143 -12.56 -0.65 -5.66
CA GLY A 143 -11.85 0.23 -4.75
C GLY A 143 -10.40 -0.26 -4.62
N TRP A 144 -10.05 -0.80 -3.46
CA TRP A 144 -8.69 -1.25 -3.15
C TRP A 144 -8.59 -2.73 -2.77
N LYS A 145 -9.72 -3.38 -2.44
CA LYS A 145 -9.72 -4.78 -1.97
C LYS A 145 -9.91 -5.78 -3.10
N HIS A 146 -9.09 -6.84 -3.05
CA HIS A 146 -9.38 -8.08 -3.73
C HIS A 146 -10.06 -9.04 -2.75
N PHE A 147 -11.37 -9.24 -2.91
CA PHE A 147 -12.14 -10.11 -2.04
C PHE A 147 -11.91 -11.59 -2.40
N THR A 148 -11.52 -12.39 -1.40
CA THR A 148 -11.19 -13.81 -1.54
C THR A 148 -11.87 -14.65 -0.46
N SER A 149 -13.04 -14.22 0.05
CA SER A 149 -13.78 -14.95 1.06
C SER A 149 -14.23 -16.33 0.53
N PRO A 150 -14.04 -17.41 1.29
CA PRO A 150 -14.53 -18.74 0.89
C PRO A 150 -16.04 -18.92 1.11
N VAL A 151 -16.72 -17.95 1.73
CA VAL A 151 -18.13 -18.07 2.14
C VAL A 151 -19.02 -16.96 1.57
N GLU A 152 -18.44 -15.90 1.00
CA GLU A 152 -19.16 -14.78 0.42
C GLU A 152 -19.17 -14.85 -1.10
N ASN A 153 -20.12 -14.16 -1.73
CA ASN A 153 -20.07 -13.93 -3.17
C ASN A 153 -19.14 -12.75 -3.46
N ASN A 154 -17.86 -13.03 -3.65
CA ASN A 154 -16.81 -12.02 -3.84
C ASN A 154 -17.09 -11.07 -5.01
N GLU A 155 -17.78 -11.53 -6.05
CA GLU A 155 -18.15 -10.68 -7.20
C GLU A 155 -19.21 -9.61 -6.87
N LYS A 156 -19.87 -9.73 -5.72
CA LYS A 156 -20.94 -8.80 -5.28
C LYS A 156 -20.56 -8.02 -4.01
N LEU A 157 -19.29 -8.07 -3.61
CA LEU A 157 -18.74 -7.24 -2.54
C LEU A 157 -18.10 -5.99 -3.14
N PHE A 158 -18.48 -4.82 -2.61
CA PHE A 158 -17.97 -3.53 -3.10
C PHE A 158 -17.39 -2.71 -1.96
N ASP A 159 -16.19 -2.19 -2.13
CA ASP A 159 -15.42 -1.42 -1.16
C ASP A 159 -15.33 0.07 -1.53
N ILE A 160 -16.42 0.61 -2.04
CA ILE A 160 -16.60 2.02 -2.35
C ILE A 160 -17.70 2.64 -1.47
N PRO A 161 -17.74 3.97 -1.28
CA PRO A 161 -18.80 4.63 -0.50
C PRO A 161 -20.21 4.29 -1.00
N ALA A 162 -21.10 4.01 -0.04
CA ALA A 162 -22.47 3.60 -0.35
C ALA A 162 -23.21 4.59 -1.24
N PHE A 163 -23.04 5.91 -1.03
CA PHE A 163 -23.72 6.92 -1.84
C PHE A 163 -23.31 6.91 -3.32
N ILE A 164 -22.07 6.53 -3.62
CA ILE A 164 -21.56 6.35 -4.98
C ILE A 164 -22.16 5.07 -5.59
N LEU A 165 -22.09 3.97 -4.85
CA LEU A 165 -22.66 2.69 -5.29
C LEU A 165 -24.16 2.80 -5.56
N ASP A 166 -24.90 3.47 -4.68
CA ASP A 166 -26.35 3.68 -4.83
C ASP A 166 -26.68 4.58 -6.04
N ALA A 167 -25.84 5.56 -6.34
CA ALA A 167 -25.99 6.37 -7.55
C ALA A 167 -25.74 5.53 -8.83
N ILE A 168 -24.73 4.63 -8.82
CA ILE A 168 -24.48 3.67 -9.93
C ILE A 168 -25.70 2.75 -10.07
N ARG A 169 -26.20 2.17 -8.98
CA ARG A 169 -27.42 1.34 -8.98
C ARG A 169 -28.64 2.05 -9.55
N ALA A 170 -28.76 3.34 -9.23
CA ALA A 170 -29.87 4.16 -9.75
C ALA A 170 -29.77 4.37 -11.28
N VAL A 171 -28.55 4.39 -11.85
CA VAL A 171 -28.36 4.45 -13.31
C VAL A 171 -28.64 3.09 -13.94
N THR A 172 -28.09 2.01 -13.37
CA THR A 172 -28.15 0.66 -13.97
C THR A 172 -29.47 -0.07 -13.70
N GLY A 173 -30.26 0.40 -12.77
CA GLY A 173 -31.52 -0.23 -12.37
C GLY A 173 -31.36 -1.37 -11.36
N GLY A 174 -30.18 -1.51 -10.74
CA GLY A 174 -29.86 -2.52 -9.73
C GLY A 174 -28.47 -3.13 -9.86
N ASP A 175 -28.22 -4.25 -9.16
CA ASP A 175 -26.92 -4.90 -9.03
C ASP A 175 -26.64 -6.00 -10.08
N GLU A 176 -27.61 -6.34 -10.91
CA GLU A 176 -27.52 -7.52 -11.78
C GLU A 176 -26.23 -7.50 -12.63
N ASN A 177 -25.92 -6.35 -13.23
CA ASN A 177 -24.79 -6.15 -14.12
C ASN A 177 -23.58 -5.47 -13.46
N LEU A 178 -23.56 -5.38 -12.10
CA LEU A 178 -22.44 -4.83 -11.33
C LEU A 178 -21.60 -5.96 -10.73
N PHE A 179 -20.30 -5.91 -10.90
CA PHE A 179 -19.37 -6.94 -10.43
C PHE A 179 -18.16 -6.29 -9.76
N ASN A 180 -17.68 -6.87 -8.67
CA ASN A 180 -16.37 -6.50 -8.15
C ASN A 180 -15.29 -6.82 -9.20
N ALA A 181 -14.35 -5.92 -9.38
CA ALA A 181 -13.30 -6.01 -10.38
C ALA A 181 -11.89 -5.81 -9.78
N GLY A 182 -11.73 -6.04 -8.47
CA GLY A 182 -10.43 -5.95 -7.79
C GLY A 182 -9.41 -6.95 -8.35
N ASP A 183 -9.87 -8.09 -8.83
CA ASP A 183 -9.03 -9.10 -9.47
C ASP A 183 -8.38 -8.66 -10.78
N LEU A 184 -8.91 -7.65 -11.46
CA LEU A 184 -8.25 -7.05 -12.63
C LEU A 184 -6.89 -6.43 -12.28
N PHE A 185 -6.72 -6.02 -11.04
CA PHE A 185 -5.51 -5.39 -10.54
C PHE A 185 -4.67 -6.34 -9.69
N LEU A 186 -5.27 -7.04 -8.74
CA LEU A 186 -4.60 -7.76 -7.65
C LEU A 186 -4.78 -9.28 -7.70
N GLY A 187 -5.67 -9.81 -8.53
CA GLY A 187 -5.90 -11.23 -8.68
C GLY A 187 -4.84 -11.94 -9.52
N GLU A 188 -5.01 -13.24 -9.70
CA GLU A 188 -4.15 -14.02 -10.59
C GLU A 188 -4.16 -13.44 -12.03
N GLY A 189 -2.98 -13.06 -12.53
CA GLY A 189 -2.85 -12.36 -13.82
C GLY A 189 -3.33 -10.91 -13.81
N GLY A 190 -3.61 -10.34 -12.64
CA GLY A 190 -4.00 -8.93 -12.50
C GLY A 190 -2.91 -7.96 -12.95
N ALA A 191 -3.31 -6.76 -13.39
CA ALA A 191 -2.42 -5.80 -14.03
C ALA A 191 -1.23 -5.36 -13.15
N ARG A 192 -1.40 -5.35 -11.82
CA ARG A 192 -0.39 -4.94 -10.83
C ARG A 192 0.48 -6.09 -10.32
N THR A 193 0.26 -7.32 -10.79
CA THR A 193 1.05 -8.49 -10.36
C THR A 193 2.33 -8.69 -11.18
N THR A 194 2.52 -7.91 -12.23
CA THR A 194 3.74 -7.93 -13.06
C THR A 194 4.23 -6.52 -13.32
N ASN A 195 5.55 -6.34 -13.31
CA ASN A 195 6.20 -5.05 -13.53
C ASN A 195 7.17 -5.10 -14.70
N ASN A 196 7.27 -4.02 -15.45
CA ASN A 196 8.35 -3.83 -16.40
C ASN A 196 9.60 -3.22 -15.74
N ALA A 197 10.70 -3.10 -16.47
CA ALA A 197 11.97 -2.58 -15.96
C ALA A 197 11.88 -1.15 -15.41
N ASN A 198 11.04 -0.29 -15.99
CA ASN A 198 10.84 1.08 -15.51
C ASN A 198 10.07 1.11 -14.18
N GLU A 199 9.07 0.25 -14.02
CA GLU A 199 8.33 0.08 -12.76
C GLU A 199 9.25 -0.47 -11.65
N ILE A 200 10.06 -1.47 -11.96
CA ILE A 200 11.03 -2.03 -11.01
C ILE A 200 11.99 -0.93 -10.53
N ALA A 201 12.56 -0.14 -11.43
CA ALA A 201 13.46 0.95 -11.06
C ALA A 201 12.76 2.04 -10.24
N HIS A 202 11.50 2.35 -10.56
CA HIS A 202 10.68 3.30 -9.79
C HIS A 202 10.46 2.84 -8.35
N TYR A 203 10.08 1.58 -8.16
CA TYR A 203 9.81 1.00 -6.85
C TYR A 203 11.08 0.71 -6.05
N GLU A 204 12.16 0.30 -6.71
CA GLU A 204 13.47 0.07 -6.07
C GLU A 204 14.00 1.34 -5.40
N TYR A 205 13.82 2.51 -6.03
CA TYR A 205 14.19 3.78 -5.41
C TYR A 205 13.46 4.00 -4.07
N GLY A 206 12.16 3.80 -4.00
CA GLY A 206 11.38 3.95 -2.78
C GLY A 206 11.78 2.94 -1.69
N ALA A 207 12.01 1.69 -2.08
CA ALA A 207 12.45 0.64 -1.17
C ALA A 207 13.85 0.94 -0.57
N ALA A 208 14.80 1.39 -1.40
CA ALA A 208 16.13 1.80 -0.95
C ALA A 208 16.05 3.03 -0.03
N LEU A 209 15.22 4.01 -0.37
CA LEU A 209 15.01 5.21 0.46
C LEU A 209 14.46 4.87 1.85
N ALA A 210 13.52 3.92 1.95
CA ALA A 210 12.99 3.42 3.20
C ALA A 210 14.07 2.71 4.04
N SER A 211 14.85 1.85 3.40
CA SER A 211 15.96 1.12 4.03
C SER A 211 17.01 2.08 4.61
N ASP A 212 17.48 3.02 3.80
CA ASP A 212 18.49 4.00 4.21
C ASP A 212 17.99 4.90 5.35
N GLY A 213 16.70 5.28 5.33
CA GLY A 213 16.09 6.05 6.40
C GLY A 213 16.12 5.32 7.73
N VAL A 214 15.77 4.03 7.73
CA VAL A 214 15.83 3.20 8.94
C VAL A 214 17.26 2.99 9.41
N LEU A 215 18.23 2.79 8.51
CA LEU A 215 19.65 2.67 8.88
C LEU A 215 20.17 3.96 9.54
N ASP A 216 19.84 5.15 8.98
CA ASP A 216 20.23 6.43 9.58
C ASP A 216 19.58 6.64 10.95
N ALA A 217 18.31 6.27 11.12
CA ALA A 217 17.64 6.34 12.41
C ALA A 217 18.27 5.39 13.44
N MET A 218 18.68 4.20 13.01
CA MET A 218 19.41 3.24 13.88
C MET A 218 20.80 3.75 14.27
N ASP A 219 21.53 4.39 13.34
CA ASP A 219 22.84 5.00 13.64
C ASP A 219 22.73 6.14 14.66
N LEU A 220 21.63 6.91 14.60
CA LEU A 220 21.37 7.99 15.55
C LEU A 220 20.87 7.50 16.91
N LEU A 221 20.35 6.26 16.98
CA LEU A 221 19.70 5.72 18.16
C LEU A 221 20.67 5.63 19.36
N ALA A 222 20.39 6.43 20.38
CA ALA A 222 21.14 6.43 21.64
C ALA A 222 20.25 6.91 22.80
N PRO A 223 20.57 6.55 24.05
CA PRO A 223 19.89 7.11 25.20
C PRO A 223 19.95 8.64 25.22
N GLY A 224 18.80 9.28 25.45
CA GLY A 224 18.64 10.74 25.44
C GLY A 224 18.25 11.33 24.08
N VAL A 225 18.30 10.59 22.99
CA VAL A 225 17.83 11.03 21.67
C VAL A 225 16.29 11.08 21.67
N ALA A 226 15.73 12.17 21.16
CA ALA A 226 14.28 12.33 21.05
C ALA A 226 13.72 11.51 19.86
N GLU A 227 12.51 10.97 20.03
CA GLU A 227 11.81 10.25 18.95
C GLU A 227 11.66 11.10 17.69
N THR A 228 11.44 12.42 17.83
CA THR A 228 11.36 13.34 16.66
C THR A 228 12.67 13.43 15.89
N ALA A 229 13.82 13.29 16.53
CA ALA A 229 15.12 13.26 15.84
C ALA A 229 15.29 11.95 15.04
N LEU A 230 14.82 10.82 15.59
CA LEU A 230 14.77 9.53 14.88
C LEU A 230 13.79 9.60 13.71
N GLY A 231 12.58 10.12 13.93
CA GLY A 231 11.55 10.30 12.90
C GLY A 231 12.00 11.20 11.75
N ALA A 232 12.84 12.20 12.02
CA ALA A 232 13.40 13.07 10.99
C ALA A 232 14.29 12.32 9.98
N GLN A 233 14.97 11.24 10.42
CA GLN A 233 15.77 10.40 9.54
C GLN A 233 14.90 9.56 8.58
N LEU A 234 13.66 9.28 8.99
CA LEU A 234 12.72 8.46 8.23
C LEU A 234 12.02 9.24 7.09
N ASN A 235 11.91 10.58 7.23
CA ASN A 235 11.30 11.45 6.20
C ASN A 235 12.39 12.01 5.27
N ARG A 236 12.54 11.39 4.09
CA ARG A 236 13.69 11.63 3.21
C ARG A 236 13.31 12.30 1.91
N GLN A 237 14.16 13.22 1.45
CA GLN A 237 14.13 13.84 0.11
C GLN A 237 12.77 14.44 -0.29
N GLY A 238 11.88 14.72 0.66
CA GLY A 238 10.53 15.24 0.39
C GLY A 238 9.62 14.27 -0.35
N GLN A 239 9.96 12.99 -0.39
CA GLN A 239 9.13 11.97 -1.05
C GLN A 239 7.89 11.65 -0.22
N HIS A 240 6.82 11.27 -0.91
CA HIS A 240 5.57 10.88 -0.29
C HIS A 240 5.71 9.55 0.45
N ASN A 241 5.29 9.51 1.72
CA ASN A 241 5.22 8.27 2.48
C ASN A 241 3.98 7.47 2.07
N SER A 242 4.15 6.17 1.82
CA SER A 242 3.05 5.22 1.58
C SER A 242 2.38 4.75 2.86
N ILE A 243 3.10 4.83 4.00
CA ILE A 243 2.59 4.53 5.34
C ILE A 243 2.96 5.65 6.31
N VAL A 244 2.33 5.65 7.49
CA VAL A 244 2.67 6.57 8.57
C VAL A 244 4.09 6.31 9.09
N THR A 245 4.85 7.38 9.35
CA THR A 245 6.17 7.29 9.96
C THR A 245 6.03 6.86 11.42
N ILE A 246 6.69 5.78 11.80
CA ILE A 246 6.72 5.28 13.18
C ILE A 246 8.10 5.49 13.75
N ALA A 247 8.17 6.22 14.87
CA ALA A 247 9.36 6.32 15.72
C ALA A 247 8.87 6.46 17.16
N ALA A 248 8.78 5.35 17.87
CA ALA A 248 8.22 5.31 19.21
C ALA A 248 9.11 4.47 20.15
N SER A 249 9.17 4.86 21.41
CA SER A 249 10.02 4.22 22.40
C SER A 249 9.30 3.96 23.73
N GLY A 250 9.70 2.86 24.39
CA GLY A 250 9.26 2.48 25.73
C GLY A 250 7.75 2.34 25.87
N PRO A 251 7.15 2.91 26.93
CA PRO A 251 5.71 2.76 27.20
C PRO A 251 4.80 3.32 26.12
N ARG A 252 5.28 4.25 25.32
CA ARG A 252 4.52 4.81 24.19
C ARG A 252 4.32 3.77 23.10
N PHE A 253 5.38 3.04 22.75
CA PHE A 253 5.31 1.96 21.77
C PHE A 253 4.39 0.83 22.26
N ILE A 254 4.55 0.39 23.51
CA ILE A 254 3.70 -0.66 24.12
C ILE A 254 2.21 -0.29 24.09
N LYS A 255 1.87 1.00 24.18
CA LYS A 255 0.48 1.49 24.11
C LYS A 255 0.00 1.81 22.69
N GLY A 256 0.75 1.44 21.66
CA GLY A 256 0.40 1.73 20.27
C GLY A 256 0.52 3.20 19.86
N ASN A 257 1.20 4.05 20.63
CA ASN A 257 1.48 5.43 20.25
C ASN A 257 2.70 5.48 19.33
N MET A 258 2.47 5.57 18.03
CA MET A 258 3.46 5.35 16.98
C MET A 258 4.16 6.64 16.51
N PHE A 259 3.44 7.75 16.48
CA PHE A 259 4.02 9.02 16.00
C PHE A 259 5.11 9.54 16.90
N PRO A 260 6.23 10.04 16.34
CA PRO A 260 7.35 10.56 17.11
C PRO A 260 6.96 11.79 17.94
N THR A 261 7.50 11.87 19.16
CA THR A 261 7.34 13.01 20.07
C THR A 261 8.69 13.46 20.62
N GLN A 262 8.66 14.38 21.59
CA GLN A 262 9.87 14.78 22.34
C GLN A 262 10.25 13.77 23.45
N ASN A 263 9.57 12.61 23.54
CA ASN A 263 10.01 11.54 24.39
C ASN A 263 11.43 11.12 24.00
N THR A 264 12.28 10.89 24.99
CA THR A 264 13.67 10.49 24.77
C THR A 264 13.87 9.02 25.08
N VAL A 265 14.64 8.36 24.24
CA VAL A 265 15.02 6.97 24.38
C VAL A 265 15.79 6.74 25.70
N LYS A 266 15.47 5.67 26.40
CA LYS A 266 16.19 5.20 27.60
C LYS A 266 16.75 3.80 27.32
N VAL A 267 17.82 3.47 28.06
CA VAL A 267 18.35 2.09 28.06
C VAL A 267 17.26 1.12 28.50
N GLY A 268 17.06 0.05 27.78
CA GLY A 268 16.03 -0.95 28.01
C GLY A 268 14.66 -0.66 27.42
N ASP A 269 14.45 0.51 26.82
CA ASP A 269 13.21 0.80 26.11
C ASP A 269 13.03 -0.12 24.90
N THR A 270 11.79 -0.54 24.65
CA THR A 270 11.41 -1.06 23.32
C THR A 270 11.41 0.07 22.31
N ILE A 271 11.85 -0.22 21.09
CA ILE A 271 11.91 0.74 19.98
C ILE A 271 11.17 0.18 18.77
N SER A 272 10.42 1.04 18.07
CA SER A 272 9.93 0.78 16.73
C SER A 272 10.28 1.92 15.80
N LEU A 273 10.88 1.59 14.65
CA LEU A 273 11.24 2.50 13.56
C LEU A 273 10.66 1.94 12.28
N THR A 274 9.75 2.66 11.64
CA THR A 274 9.09 2.20 10.40
C THR A 274 8.84 3.37 9.47
N VAL A 275 9.08 3.16 8.19
CA VAL A 275 8.74 4.07 7.11
C VAL A 275 8.46 3.29 5.83
N GLY A 276 7.55 3.77 4.99
CA GLY A 276 7.30 3.27 3.66
C GLY A 276 7.25 4.39 2.64
N TYR A 277 7.70 4.05 1.45
CA TYR A 277 7.60 4.87 0.24
C TYR A 277 7.00 4.00 -0.87
N PRO A 278 6.49 4.57 -1.96
CA PRO A 278 6.08 3.76 -3.11
C PRO A 278 7.17 2.77 -3.52
N GLY A 279 6.84 1.48 -3.48
CA GLY A 279 7.76 0.40 -3.81
C GLY A 279 8.32 -0.39 -2.63
N GLY A 280 8.30 0.15 -1.41
CA GLY A 280 8.78 -0.62 -0.26
C GLY A 280 8.65 0.06 1.09
N SER A 281 8.56 -0.76 2.12
CA SER A 281 8.61 -0.33 3.50
C SER A 281 9.77 -0.99 4.24
N SER A 282 10.29 -0.31 5.25
CA SER A 282 11.32 -0.85 6.12
C SER A 282 10.94 -0.63 7.58
N SER A 283 11.05 -1.68 8.38
CA SER A 283 10.68 -1.65 9.78
C SER A 283 11.73 -2.37 10.64
N ARG A 284 11.98 -1.81 11.81
CA ARG A 284 12.82 -2.45 12.85
C ARG A 284 12.18 -2.25 14.22
N ALA A 285 12.10 -3.34 14.97
CA ALA A 285 11.69 -3.32 16.38
C ALA A 285 12.66 -4.13 17.23
N ALA A 286 13.09 -3.57 18.34
CA ALA A 286 14.01 -4.21 19.26
C ALA A 286 14.04 -3.48 20.61
N TYR A 287 15.02 -3.79 21.47
CA TYR A 287 15.33 -3.05 22.67
C TYR A 287 16.50 -2.08 22.45
N ALA A 288 16.41 -0.88 23.02
CA ALA A 288 17.50 0.09 23.03
C ALA A 288 18.52 -0.27 24.12
N VAL A 289 19.41 -1.19 23.82
CA VAL A 289 20.45 -1.69 24.71
C VAL A 289 21.80 -1.76 24.00
N ARG A 290 22.90 -1.64 24.74
CA ARG A 290 24.26 -1.80 24.18
C ARG A 290 24.65 -3.26 24.03
N ASP A 291 24.16 -4.07 24.96
CA ASP A 291 24.36 -5.53 24.98
C ASP A 291 23.24 -6.23 25.78
N ALA A 292 23.26 -7.55 25.79
CA ALA A 292 22.23 -8.37 26.44
C ALA A 292 22.10 -8.16 27.95
N SER A 293 23.14 -7.65 28.61
CA SER A 293 23.10 -7.43 30.08
C SER A 293 22.19 -6.25 30.46
N GLU A 294 21.91 -5.35 29.53
CA GLU A 294 21.02 -4.20 29.73
C GLU A 294 19.55 -4.50 29.41
N LEU A 295 19.23 -5.70 28.93
CA LEU A 295 17.86 -6.11 28.69
C LEU A 295 17.01 -6.07 29.95
N PRO A 296 15.74 -5.62 29.90
CA PRO A 296 14.86 -5.57 31.06
C PRO A 296 14.68 -6.95 31.73
N GLN A 297 14.40 -6.94 33.02
CA GLN A 297 14.01 -8.16 33.73
C GLN A 297 12.77 -8.78 33.03
N GLY A 298 12.85 -10.06 32.69
CA GLY A 298 11.82 -10.78 31.95
C GLY A 298 12.01 -10.81 30.42
N ALA A 299 13.02 -10.08 29.88
CA ALA A 299 13.40 -10.12 28.46
C ALA A 299 14.87 -10.55 28.26
N GLN A 300 15.52 -11.11 29.29
CA GLN A 300 16.95 -11.45 29.25
C GLN A 300 17.29 -12.56 28.25
N ASP A 301 16.32 -13.39 27.91
CA ASP A 301 16.41 -14.45 26.89
C ASP A 301 15.93 -14.01 25.49
N TYR A 302 15.72 -12.68 25.31
CA TYR A 302 15.20 -12.11 24.04
C TYR A 302 16.05 -12.49 22.83
N VAL A 303 17.38 -12.44 22.96
CA VAL A 303 18.29 -12.76 21.86
C VAL A 303 18.11 -14.21 21.41
N GLU A 304 18.04 -15.14 22.35
CA GLU A 304 17.95 -16.58 22.08
C GLU A 304 16.55 -17.02 21.66
N LYS A 305 15.51 -16.49 22.33
CA LYS A 305 14.14 -16.97 22.15
C LYS A 305 13.31 -16.15 21.17
N VAL A 306 13.73 -14.95 20.83
CA VAL A 306 12.96 -14.08 19.90
C VAL A 306 13.83 -13.66 18.72
N ALA A 307 14.94 -12.97 18.95
CA ALA A 307 15.72 -12.40 17.84
C ALA A 307 16.34 -13.48 16.94
N ALA A 308 16.92 -14.54 17.50
CA ALA A 308 17.53 -15.60 16.72
C ALA A 308 16.50 -16.43 15.91
N PRO A 309 15.37 -16.89 16.46
CA PRO A 309 14.31 -17.51 15.68
C PRO A 309 13.72 -16.60 14.60
N TYR A 310 13.51 -15.31 14.91
CA TYR A 310 13.05 -14.34 13.91
C TYR A 310 14.05 -14.20 12.76
N PHE A 311 15.35 -14.10 13.06
CA PHE A 311 16.38 -13.99 12.03
C PHE A 311 16.52 -15.29 11.21
N ALA A 312 16.30 -16.46 11.81
CA ALA A 312 16.22 -17.73 11.09
C ALA A 312 15.03 -17.76 10.11
N ALA A 313 13.86 -17.27 10.55
CA ALA A 313 12.68 -17.14 9.69
C ALA A 313 12.92 -16.16 8.54
N TYR A 314 13.55 -15.00 8.82
CA TYR A 314 13.93 -14.03 7.79
C TYR A 314 14.93 -14.61 6.77
N THR A 315 15.94 -15.35 7.24
CA THR A 315 16.89 -16.03 6.37
C THR A 315 16.19 -17.06 5.47
N ARG A 316 15.25 -17.84 6.06
CA ARG A 316 14.43 -18.79 5.30
C ARG A 316 13.60 -18.08 4.24
N TRP A 317 12.99 -16.95 4.58
CA TRP A 317 12.22 -16.12 3.65
C TRP A 317 13.06 -15.69 2.45
N LEU A 318 14.27 -15.17 2.68
CA LEU A 318 15.19 -14.76 1.60
C LEU A 318 15.67 -15.92 0.73
N GLU A 319 15.85 -17.11 1.30
CA GLU A 319 16.32 -18.28 0.56
C GLU A 319 15.24 -18.94 -0.29
N GLU A 320 13.98 -18.78 0.08
CA GLU A 320 12.87 -19.52 -0.52
C GLU A 320 11.96 -18.68 -1.41
N ILE A 321 11.92 -17.34 -1.20
CA ILE A 321 11.07 -16.49 -2.03
C ILE A 321 11.49 -16.52 -3.50
N HIS A 322 10.53 -16.73 -4.37
CA HIS A 322 10.75 -16.71 -5.82
C HIS A 322 9.47 -16.33 -6.57
N VAL A 323 9.63 -15.90 -7.82
CA VAL A 323 8.50 -15.57 -8.69
C VAL A 323 7.60 -16.80 -8.88
N GLY A 324 6.31 -16.64 -8.67
CA GLY A 324 5.31 -17.70 -8.75
C GLY A 324 4.98 -18.39 -7.41
N MET A 325 5.74 -18.09 -6.33
CA MET A 325 5.36 -18.54 -4.99
C MET A 325 4.13 -17.75 -4.50
N THR A 326 3.19 -18.44 -3.90
CA THR A 326 2.04 -17.82 -3.25
C THR A 326 2.36 -17.32 -1.83
N GLY A 327 1.62 -16.33 -1.35
CA GLY A 327 1.72 -15.87 0.05
C GLY A 327 1.44 -16.99 1.05
N GLY A 328 0.51 -17.90 0.74
CA GLY A 328 0.18 -19.07 1.57
C GLY A 328 1.35 -20.05 1.71
N GLU A 329 2.04 -20.36 0.62
CA GLU A 329 3.24 -21.21 0.67
C GLU A 329 4.36 -20.59 1.51
N MET A 330 4.56 -19.29 1.41
CA MET A 330 5.54 -18.58 2.25
C MET A 330 5.11 -18.56 3.72
N PHE A 331 3.82 -18.35 3.97
CA PHE A 331 3.25 -18.38 5.32
C PHE A 331 3.55 -19.74 6.01
N ASP A 332 3.27 -20.85 5.34
CA ASP A 332 3.50 -22.19 5.89
C ASP A 332 4.98 -22.43 6.21
N LYS A 333 5.88 -21.96 5.36
CA LYS A 333 7.34 -22.07 5.59
C LYS A 333 7.82 -21.27 6.81
N ILE A 334 7.26 -20.10 7.03
CA ILE A 334 7.60 -19.27 8.19
C ILE A 334 6.97 -19.83 9.47
N GLU A 335 5.75 -20.35 9.40
CA GLU A 335 5.06 -21.01 10.54
C GLU A 335 5.87 -22.20 11.08
N GLU A 336 6.63 -22.91 10.25
CA GLU A 336 7.52 -24.00 10.68
C GLU A 336 8.64 -23.55 11.64
N ILE A 337 9.16 -22.32 11.46
CA ILE A 337 10.29 -21.79 12.24
C ILE A 337 9.81 -20.87 13.36
N LEU A 338 8.78 -20.09 13.07
CA LEU A 338 8.23 -19.07 13.97
C LEU A 338 6.73 -19.34 14.22
N PRO A 339 6.37 -20.41 14.95
CA PRO A 339 4.98 -20.81 15.15
C PRO A 339 4.13 -19.71 15.80
N ARG A 340 3.03 -19.32 15.15
CA ARG A 340 2.11 -18.27 15.63
C ARG A 340 1.60 -18.52 17.04
N ALA A 341 1.34 -19.78 17.37
CA ALA A 341 0.90 -20.17 18.70
C ALA A 341 1.91 -19.82 19.81
N VAL A 342 3.20 -19.68 19.47
CA VAL A 342 4.28 -19.32 20.40
C VAL A 342 4.58 -17.84 20.33
N TYR A 343 4.72 -17.28 19.13
CA TYR A 343 5.21 -15.91 18.92
C TYR A 343 4.09 -14.88 18.74
N GLY A 344 2.84 -15.31 18.58
CA GLY A 344 1.68 -14.42 18.59
C GLY A 344 1.55 -13.48 17.38
N TRP A 345 2.34 -13.66 16.32
CA TRP A 345 2.20 -12.81 15.12
C TRP A 345 0.88 -13.10 14.41
N SER A 346 0.25 -12.07 13.87
CA SER A 346 -1.10 -12.12 13.29
C SER A 346 -1.14 -11.76 11.80
N LEU A 347 -0.10 -11.09 11.32
CA LEU A 347 0.00 -10.65 9.92
C LEU A 347 0.71 -11.70 9.07
N CYS A 348 0.59 -11.59 7.75
CA CYS A 348 1.36 -12.40 6.84
C CYS A 348 2.87 -12.09 6.97
N PRO A 349 3.76 -13.03 6.61
CA PRO A 349 5.22 -12.84 6.73
C PRO A 349 5.80 -11.87 5.70
N GLY A 350 4.97 -11.21 4.93
CA GLY A 350 5.32 -10.20 3.93
C GLY A 350 4.13 -9.91 3.05
N HIS A 351 4.15 -8.76 2.40
CA HIS A 351 3.15 -8.38 1.39
C HIS A 351 3.82 -7.50 0.31
N LEU A 352 3.19 -7.43 -0.84
CA LEU A 352 3.65 -6.57 -1.91
C LEU A 352 3.34 -5.10 -1.60
N VAL A 353 4.23 -4.21 -2.02
CA VAL A 353 4.10 -2.76 -1.92
C VAL A 353 4.35 -2.17 -3.31
N ALA A 354 3.48 -1.27 -3.74
CA ALA A 354 3.64 -0.53 -5.00
C ALA A 354 3.41 0.97 -4.74
N GLU A 355 2.38 1.57 -5.31
CA GLU A 355 2.02 2.96 -5.03
C GLU A 355 1.57 3.16 -3.58
N GLU A 356 0.94 2.16 -2.99
CA GLU A 356 0.49 2.13 -1.60
C GLU A 356 0.93 0.83 -0.92
N GLU A 357 0.81 0.79 0.41
CA GLU A 357 1.17 -0.37 1.23
C GLU A 357 0.20 -1.55 1.06
N TRP A 358 -1.02 -1.29 0.61
CA TRP A 358 -2.14 -2.24 0.64
C TRP A 358 -2.22 -3.17 -0.56
N LEU A 359 -1.17 -3.27 -1.36
CA LEU A 359 -1.10 -4.27 -2.42
C LEU A 359 -0.93 -5.64 -1.77
N CYS A 360 -2.03 -6.35 -1.61
CA CYS A 360 -2.07 -7.61 -0.88
C CYS A 360 -1.33 -8.75 -1.57
N SER A 361 -0.85 -9.62 -0.74
CA SER A 361 -0.35 -10.95 -1.10
C SER A 361 -1.50 -11.90 -1.44
#